data_c4d53046f2e6303ba66a9b9da6296dc2
#
_entry.id   c4d53046f2e6303ba66a9b9da6296dc2
#
_cell.length_a   1.000
_cell.length_b   1.000
_cell.length_c   1.000
_cell.angle_alpha   90.00
_cell.angle_beta   90.00
_cell.angle_gamma   90.00
#
_symmetry.space_group_name_H-M   'P 1'
#
loop_
_entity.id
_entity.type
_entity.pdbx_description
1 polymer ?
#
loop_
_entity_poly.entity_id
_entity_poly.type
_entity_poly.pdbx_seq_one_letter_code
_entity_poly.pdbx_strand_id
1 'polypeptide(L)'
;MLELSNFYIDGRWTPSASTASHTLIDATTEQPFGTVALAGKAEVDAAVAAAKRAFPAWAESDPAARIALVRRIYDIYAGRVEEMARVISQEMGAPIELARTRQAAAGLRHMTSFLTAMEHFDFVRPLGPHAPDDRILMQ
;
A
#
# COMPACT_ATOMS: atom_id res chain seq x y z
N MET A 1 5.42 -24.77 -6.09
CA MET A 1 4.10 -24.14 -5.86
C MET A 1 4.32 -23.00 -4.88
N LEU A 2 3.81 -21.80 -5.14
CA LEU A 2 3.93 -20.65 -4.24
C LEU A 2 3.05 -20.88 -3.00
N GLU A 3 3.58 -20.57 -1.79
CA GLU A 3 2.82 -20.66 -0.55
C GLU A 3 2.93 -19.37 0.24
N LEU A 4 1.81 -18.68 0.38
CA LEU A 4 1.70 -17.40 1.09
C LEU A 4 0.88 -17.62 2.37
N SER A 5 1.57 -18.08 3.43
CA SER A 5 0.96 -18.49 4.70
C SER A 5 1.09 -17.46 5.82
N ASN A 6 1.77 -16.32 5.57
CA ASN A 6 2.05 -15.31 6.58
C ASN A 6 1.38 -13.99 6.29
N PHE A 7 1.00 -13.27 7.35
CA PHE A 7 0.55 -11.88 7.31
C PHE A 7 1.62 -10.95 7.88
N TYR A 8 1.77 -9.76 7.29
CA TYR A 8 2.64 -8.72 7.84
C TYR A 8 1.84 -7.84 8.78
N ILE A 9 2.03 -8.03 10.09
CA ILE A 9 1.29 -7.32 11.14
C ILE A 9 2.28 -6.77 12.16
N ASP A 10 2.12 -5.51 12.54
CA ASP A 10 2.95 -4.85 13.56
C ASP A 10 4.46 -4.92 13.27
N GLY A 11 4.84 -4.71 12.00
CA GLY A 11 6.23 -4.69 11.56
C GLY A 11 6.89 -6.06 11.39
N ARG A 12 6.14 -7.16 11.47
CA ARG A 12 6.68 -8.53 11.36
C ARG A 12 5.77 -9.49 10.59
N TRP A 13 6.39 -10.49 9.99
CA TRP A 13 5.67 -11.60 9.39
C TRP A 13 5.17 -12.56 10.48
N THR A 14 3.87 -12.82 10.47
CA THR A 14 3.18 -13.67 11.45
C THR A 14 2.46 -14.79 10.71
N PRO A 15 2.68 -16.07 11.05
CA PRO A 15 1.95 -17.18 10.47
C PRO A 15 0.43 -17.01 10.69
N SER A 16 -0.37 -17.43 9.69
CA SER A 16 -1.82 -17.50 9.86
C SER A 16 -2.19 -18.51 10.94
N ALA A 17 -3.07 -18.13 11.86
CA ALA A 17 -3.74 -19.04 12.78
C ALA A 17 -5.00 -19.67 12.14
N SER A 18 -5.48 -19.11 11.04
CA SER A 18 -6.60 -19.64 10.26
C SER A 18 -6.17 -20.82 9.41
N THR A 19 -7.02 -21.82 9.32
CA THR A 19 -6.84 -22.97 8.40
C THR A 19 -7.45 -22.70 7.02
N ALA A 20 -8.13 -21.57 6.85
CA ALA A 20 -8.74 -21.19 5.58
C ALA A 20 -7.66 -20.72 4.60
N SER A 21 -7.73 -21.20 3.37
CA SER A 21 -6.84 -20.80 2.29
C SER A 21 -7.58 -20.70 0.97
N HIS A 22 -6.98 -19.99 0.01
CA HIS A 22 -7.47 -19.90 -1.36
C HIS A 22 -6.40 -20.38 -2.33
N THR A 23 -6.80 -21.17 -3.32
CA THR A 23 -5.91 -21.66 -4.37
C THR A 23 -5.77 -20.57 -5.44
N LEU A 24 -4.53 -20.22 -5.77
CA LEU A 24 -4.21 -19.29 -6.84
C LEU A 24 -4.16 -20.04 -8.17
N ILE A 25 -4.95 -19.59 -9.14
CA ILE A 25 -5.06 -20.17 -10.47
C ILE A 25 -4.39 -19.23 -11.48
N ASP A 26 -3.49 -19.78 -12.29
CA ASP A 26 -2.92 -19.07 -13.42
C ASP A 26 -4.01 -18.83 -14.47
N ALA A 27 -4.29 -17.58 -14.78
CA ALA A 27 -5.39 -17.19 -15.66
C ALA A 27 -5.20 -17.62 -17.14
N THR A 28 -3.96 -17.93 -17.53
CA THR A 28 -3.64 -18.37 -18.91
C THR A 28 -3.74 -19.88 -19.06
N THR A 29 -3.23 -20.62 -18.08
CA THR A 29 -3.16 -22.09 -18.13
C THR A 29 -4.32 -22.78 -17.42
N GLU A 30 -5.08 -22.02 -16.61
CA GLU A 30 -6.15 -22.53 -15.74
C GLU A 30 -5.66 -23.56 -14.71
N GLN A 31 -4.35 -23.56 -14.43
CA GLN A 31 -3.74 -24.49 -13.48
C GLN A 31 -3.40 -23.83 -12.16
N PRO A 32 -3.51 -24.55 -11.04
CA PRO A 32 -3.05 -24.08 -9.75
C PRO A 32 -1.53 -23.77 -9.75
N PHE A 33 -1.14 -22.56 -9.29
CA PHE A 33 0.26 -22.21 -9.13
C PHE A 33 0.65 -21.87 -7.70
N GLY A 34 -0.31 -21.67 -6.79
CA GLY A 34 -0.02 -21.39 -5.39
C GLY A 34 -1.23 -21.44 -4.49
N THR A 35 -0.99 -21.15 -3.21
CA THR A 35 -2.02 -20.99 -2.18
C THR A 35 -1.76 -19.72 -1.36
N VAL A 36 -2.81 -19.07 -0.92
CA VAL A 36 -2.75 -17.93 0.01
C VAL A 36 -3.63 -18.21 1.22
N ALA A 37 -3.11 -17.97 2.43
CA ALA A 37 -3.89 -18.05 3.65
C ALA A 37 -4.94 -16.93 3.69
N LEU A 38 -6.13 -17.24 4.19
CA LEU A 38 -7.18 -16.25 4.42
C LEU A 38 -7.19 -15.88 5.91
N ALA A 39 -7.20 -14.58 6.19
CA ALA A 39 -7.22 -14.07 7.55
C ALA A 39 -8.53 -14.42 8.25
N GLY A 40 -8.45 -14.88 9.49
CA GLY A 40 -9.58 -14.99 10.39
C GLY A 40 -9.76 -13.71 11.22
N LYS A 41 -10.74 -13.75 12.13
CA LYS A 41 -11.04 -12.61 13.00
C LYS A 41 -9.84 -12.17 13.85
N ALA A 42 -9.04 -13.13 14.32
CA ALA A 42 -7.89 -12.84 15.18
C ALA A 42 -6.82 -11.99 14.47
N GLU A 43 -6.49 -12.33 13.23
CA GLU A 43 -5.52 -11.58 12.42
C GLU A 43 -6.04 -10.19 12.08
N VAL A 44 -7.33 -10.07 11.73
CA VAL A 44 -7.97 -8.77 11.45
C VAL A 44 -7.95 -7.89 12.71
N ASP A 45 -8.34 -8.41 13.87
CA ASP A 45 -8.33 -7.66 15.13
C ASP A 45 -6.90 -7.22 15.49
N ALA A 46 -5.91 -8.09 15.33
CA ALA A 46 -4.50 -7.78 15.59
C ALA A 46 -3.98 -6.68 14.64
N ALA A 47 -4.30 -6.75 13.36
CA ALA A 47 -3.91 -5.74 12.37
C ALA A 47 -4.55 -4.37 12.68
N VAL A 48 -5.85 -4.35 13.00
CA VAL A 48 -6.55 -3.11 13.38
C VAL A 48 -5.98 -2.53 14.67
N ALA A 49 -5.71 -3.36 15.69
CA ALA A 49 -5.10 -2.90 16.94
C ALA A 49 -3.69 -2.31 16.70
N ALA A 50 -2.88 -2.94 15.85
CA ALA A 50 -1.56 -2.42 15.48
C ALA A 50 -1.66 -1.07 14.76
N ALA A 51 -2.55 -0.93 13.79
CA ALA A 51 -2.79 0.31 13.07
C ALA A 51 -3.25 1.45 14.00
N LYS A 52 -4.19 1.16 14.92
CA LYS A 52 -4.65 2.13 15.92
C LYS A 52 -3.53 2.60 16.85
N ARG A 53 -2.63 1.70 17.26
CA ARG A 53 -1.46 2.09 18.10
C ARG A 53 -0.48 2.97 17.34
N ALA A 54 -0.27 2.71 16.06
CA ALA A 54 0.68 3.47 15.25
C ALA A 54 0.15 4.85 14.82
N PHE A 55 -1.18 5.01 14.74
CA PHE A 55 -1.82 6.19 14.17
C PHE A 55 -1.43 7.51 14.85
N PRO A 56 -1.41 7.67 16.20
CA PRO A 56 -1.10 8.96 16.82
C PRO A 56 0.27 9.50 16.41
N ALA A 57 1.31 8.66 16.53
CA ALA A 57 2.67 9.07 16.13
C ALA A 57 2.78 9.36 14.62
N TRP A 58 2.05 8.62 13.80
CA TRP A 58 2.00 8.86 12.36
C TRP A 58 1.28 10.16 12.02
N ALA A 59 0.15 10.45 12.67
CA ALA A 59 -0.62 11.66 12.45
C ALA A 59 0.18 12.93 12.78
N GLU A 60 1.00 12.88 13.83
CA GLU A 60 1.85 13.98 14.27
C GLU A 60 3.20 14.05 13.54
N SER A 61 3.50 13.10 12.65
CA SER A 61 4.78 13.07 11.94
C SER A 61 4.92 14.26 10.97
N ASP A 62 6.15 14.71 10.81
CA ASP A 62 6.50 15.78 9.87
C ASP A 62 6.07 15.39 8.43
N PRO A 63 5.35 16.27 7.70
CA PRO A 63 5.04 16.07 6.29
C PRO A 63 6.26 15.73 5.43
N ALA A 64 7.41 16.35 5.68
CA ALA A 64 8.64 16.06 4.95
C ALA A 64 9.12 14.61 5.18
N ALA A 65 8.96 14.08 6.39
CA ALA A 65 9.29 12.68 6.68
C ALA A 65 8.36 11.71 5.94
N ARG A 66 7.07 12.04 5.82
CA ARG A 66 6.11 11.25 5.03
C ARG A 66 6.43 11.27 3.53
N ILE A 67 6.78 12.43 2.99
CA ILE A 67 7.22 12.58 1.60
C ILE A 67 8.48 11.72 1.34
N ALA A 68 9.47 11.80 2.22
CA ALA A 68 10.69 11.00 2.12
C ALA A 68 10.40 9.49 2.15
N LEU A 69 9.46 9.04 2.99
CA LEU A 69 9.03 7.64 3.02
C LEU A 69 8.39 7.21 1.70
N VAL A 70 7.47 8.00 1.16
CA VAL A 70 6.82 7.68 -0.13
C VAL A 70 7.84 7.67 -1.27
N ARG A 71 8.80 8.59 -1.28
CA ARG A 71 9.89 8.61 -2.26
C ARG A 71 10.72 7.33 -2.19
N ARG A 72 11.05 6.87 -1.00
CA ARG A 72 11.76 5.59 -0.81
C ARG A 72 10.93 4.38 -1.29
N ILE A 73 9.61 4.38 -1.06
CA ILE A 73 8.71 3.34 -1.60
C ILE A 73 8.74 3.37 -3.14
N TYR A 74 8.67 4.57 -3.73
CA TYR A 74 8.77 4.76 -5.18
C TYR A 74 10.06 4.14 -5.75
N ASP A 75 11.21 4.45 -5.14
CA ASP A 75 12.52 3.95 -5.61
C ASP A 75 12.60 2.42 -5.55
N ILE A 76 12.12 1.83 -4.46
CA ILE A 76 12.07 0.36 -4.30
C ILE A 76 11.13 -0.26 -5.35
N TYR A 77 9.95 0.33 -5.55
CA TYR A 77 8.99 -0.17 -6.53
C TYR A 77 9.50 -0.03 -7.96
N ALA A 78 10.18 1.08 -8.29
CA ALA A 78 10.79 1.32 -9.60
C ALA A 78 11.79 0.20 -9.96
N GLY A 79 12.57 -0.25 -9.00
CA GLY A 79 13.48 -1.40 -9.19
C GLY A 79 12.78 -2.76 -9.35
N ARG A 80 11.48 -2.85 -9.07
CA ARG A 80 10.69 -4.10 -9.08
C ARG A 80 9.52 -4.12 -10.07
N VAL A 81 9.44 -3.13 -10.97
CA VAL A 81 8.33 -3.03 -11.94
C VAL A 81 8.22 -4.27 -12.82
N GLU A 82 9.34 -4.83 -13.26
CA GLU A 82 9.35 -6.04 -14.09
C GLU A 82 8.84 -7.28 -13.34
N GLU A 83 9.20 -7.41 -12.07
CA GLU A 83 8.67 -8.47 -11.18
C GLU A 83 7.15 -8.32 -11.02
N MET A 84 6.67 -7.11 -10.75
CA MET A 84 5.25 -6.82 -10.63
C MET A 84 4.49 -7.11 -11.93
N ALA A 85 5.07 -6.76 -13.09
CA ALA A 85 4.46 -7.03 -14.38
C ALA A 85 4.25 -8.54 -14.63
N ARG A 86 5.22 -9.37 -14.24
CA ARG A 86 5.10 -10.83 -14.35
C ARG A 86 4.01 -11.39 -13.46
N VAL A 87 3.93 -10.92 -12.21
CA VAL A 87 2.87 -11.34 -11.28
C VAL A 87 1.50 -10.95 -11.83
N ILE A 88 1.31 -9.72 -12.30
CA ILE A 88 0.06 -9.27 -12.90
C ILE A 88 -0.31 -10.12 -14.13
N SER A 89 0.67 -10.41 -15.00
CA SER A 89 0.43 -11.24 -16.18
C SER A 89 -0.03 -12.65 -15.79
N GLN A 90 0.58 -13.25 -14.79
CA GLN A 90 0.24 -14.59 -14.31
C GLN A 90 -1.15 -14.65 -13.64
N GLU A 91 -1.45 -13.67 -12.78
CA GLU A 91 -2.71 -13.67 -12.02
C GLU A 91 -3.91 -13.23 -12.85
N MET A 92 -3.73 -12.28 -13.77
CA MET A 92 -4.81 -11.67 -14.55
C MET A 92 -4.88 -12.14 -16.00
N GLY A 93 -3.89 -12.88 -16.51
CA GLY A 93 -3.81 -13.25 -17.91
C GLY A 93 -3.53 -12.06 -18.85
N ALA A 94 -3.08 -10.92 -18.31
CA ALA A 94 -2.77 -9.76 -19.13
C ALA A 94 -1.53 -10.02 -20.00
N PRO A 95 -1.51 -9.60 -21.30
CA PRO A 95 -0.30 -9.64 -22.10
C PRO A 95 0.85 -8.93 -21.37
N ILE A 96 2.03 -9.54 -21.33
CA ILE A 96 3.17 -9.05 -20.53
C ILE A 96 3.55 -7.59 -20.86
N GLU A 97 3.44 -7.18 -22.10
CA GLU A 97 3.70 -5.79 -22.50
C GLU A 97 2.66 -4.81 -21.92
N LEU A 98 1.40 -5.22 -21.86
CA LEU A 98 0.35 -4.43 -21.22
C LEU A 98 0.58 -4.35 -19.71
N ALA A 99 0.89 -5.48 -19.07
CA ALA A 99 1.23 -5.54 -17.65
C ALA A 99 2.41 -4.62 -17.31
N ARG A 100 3.47 -4.66 -18.11
CA ARG A 100 4.68 -3.85 -17.91
C ARG A 100 4.44 -2.36 -18.13
N THR A 101 3.89 -1.98 -19.28
CA THR A 101 3.85 -0.57 -19.72
C THR A 101 2.65 0.20 -19.17
N ARG A 102 1.58 -0.48 -18.78
CA ARG A 102 0.35 0.15 -18.30
C ARG A 102 0.04 -0.16 -16.85
N GLN A 103 -0.05 -1.44 -16.47
CA GLN A 103 -0.57 -1.84 -15.18
C GLN A 103 0.49 -1.65 -14.07
N ALA A 104 1.64 -2.28 -14.18
CA ALA A 104 2.73 -2.09 -13.21
C ALA A 104 3.25 -0.64 -13.21
N ALA A 105 3.40 -0.02 -14.38
CA ALA A 105 3.83 1.37 -14.48
C ALA A 105 2.81 2.36 -13.88
N ALA A 106 1.54 1.99 -13.71
CA ALA A 106 0.55 2.87 -13.06
C ALA A 106 0.93 3.22 -11.63
N GLY A 107 1.51 2.29 -10.87
CA GLY A 107 2.00 2.52 -9.52
C GLY A 107 3.00 3.69 -9.45
N LEU A 108 3.97 3.72 -10.35
CA LEU A 108 4.94 4.81 -10.43
C LEU A 108 4.29 6.15 -10.77
N ARG A 109 3.38 6.16 -11.75
CA ARG A 109 2.67 7.40 -12.13
C ARG A 109 1.85 7.97 -10.98
N HIS A 110 1.12 7.13 -10.27
CA HIS A 110 0.31 7.57 -9.12
C HIS A 110 1.19 8.08 -7.98
N MET A 111 2.27 7.39 -7.65
CA MET A 111 3.21 7.87 -6.62
C MET A 111 3.89 9.18 -7.03
N THR A 112 4.26 9.36 -8.29
CA THR A 112 4.80 10.64 -8.80
C THR A 112 3.78 11.77 -8.63
N SER A 113 2.53 11.56 -9.06
CA SER A 113 1.47 12.57 -8.92
C SER A 113 1.21 12.92 -7.45
N PHE A 114 1.23 11.90 -6.57
CA PHE A 114 1.08 12.11 -5.14
C PHE A 114 2.23 12.93 -4.55
N LEU A 115 3.48 12.58 -4.87
CA LEU A 115 4.66 13.32 -4.40
C LEU A 115 4.63 14.78 -4.86
N THR A 116 4.28 15.04 -6.12
CA THR A 116 4.12 16.40 -6.65
C THR A 116 3.02 17.18 -5.89
N ALA A 117 1.89 16.53 -5.63
CA ALA A 117 0.80 17.16 -4.89
C ALA A 117 1.23 17.49 -3.44
N MET A 118 1.95 16.58 -2.77
CA MET A 118 2.42 16.75 -1.40
C MET A 118 3.42 17.90 -1.23
N GLU A 119 4.24 18.17 -2.25
CA GLU A 119 5.23 19.27 -2.23
C GLU A 119 4.58 20.66 -2.18
N HIS A 120 3.32 20.77 -2.62
CA HIS A 120 2.59 22.04 -2.73
C HIS A 120 1.33 22.09 -1.86
N PHE A 121 1.11 21.05 -1.03
CA PHE A 121 -0.10 20.97 -0.22
C PHE A 121 0.08 21.66 1.12
N ASP A 122 -0.74 22.67 1.39
CA ASP A 122 -0.80 23.34 2.69
C ASP A 122 -1.60 22.49 3.68
N PHE A 123 -0.91 21.77 4.57
CA PHE A 123 -1.53 20.96 5.63
C PHE A 123 -2.23 21.81 6.70
N VAL A 124 -1.81 23.05 6.87
CA VAL A 124 -2.39 24.01 7.82
C VAL A 124 -2.77 25.26 7.06
N ARG A 125 -4.03 25.61 7.06
CA ARG A 125 -4.55 26.79 6.38
C ARG A 125 -5.33 27.67 7.35
N PRO A 126 -5.18 29.02 7.29
CA PRO A 126 -6.06 29.90 8.05
C PRO A 126 -7.48 29.77 7.49
N LEU A 127 -8.44 29.50 8.37
CA LEU A 127 -9.85 29.42 7.99
C LEU A 127 -10.43 30.83 7.70
N GLY A 128 -9.76 31.86 8.16
CA GLY A 128 -10.16 33.26 8.09
C GLY A 128 -10.34 33.84 9.49
N PRO A 129 -10.60 35.16 9.59
CA PRO A 129 -10.89 35.78 10.87
C PRO A 129 -12.31 35.37 11.33
N HIS A 130 -12.40 34.87 12.56
CA HIS A 130 -13.69 34.63 13.23
C HIS A 130 -14.20 35.90 13.94
N ALA A 131 -13.26 36.66 14.48
CA ALA A 131 -13.46 37.99 15.05
C ALA A 131 -12.25 38.86 14.63
N PRO A 132 -12.28 40.20 14.84
CA PRO A 132 -11.20 41.08 14.37
C PRO A 132 -9.79 40.64 14.72
N ASP A 133 -9.61 39.92 15.82
CA ASP A 133 -8.30 39.48 16.32
C ASP A 133 -8.11 37.93 16.40
N ASP A 134 -9.12 37.13 16.02
CA ASP A 134 -9.06 35.67 16.10
C ASP A 134 -8.71 35.06 14.73
N ARG A 135 -7.79 34.11 14.73
CA ARG A 135 -7.44 33.28 13.57
C ARG A 135 -7.74 31.82 13.88
N ILE A 136 -8.59 31.21 13.06
CA ILE A 136 -8.87 29.78 13.13
C ILE A 136 -8.00 29.07 12.10
N LEU A 137 -7.32 28.01 12.52
CA LEU A 137 -6.51 27.16 11.65
C LEU A 137 -7.23 25.85 11.40
N MET A 138 -7.25 25.40 10.13
CA MET A 138 -7.59 24.02 9.77
C MET A 138 -6.31 23.20 9.70
N GLN A 139 -6.30 22.06 10.38
CA GLN A 139 -5.24 21.05 10.33
C GLN A 139 -5.73 19.79 9.59
#